data_ca0afd106e3a0e9f34d99bdaf6962216
#
_entry.id   ca0afd106e3a0e9f34d99bdaf6962216
#
_cell.length_a   1.000
_cell.length_b   1.000
_cell.length_c   1.000
_cell.angle_alpha   90.00
_cell.angle_beta   90.00
_cell.angle_gamma   90.00
#
_symmetry.space_group_name_H-M   'P 1'
#
loop_
_entity.id
_entity.type
_entity.pdbx_description
1 polymer ?
#
loop_
_entity_poly.entity_id
_entity_poly.type
_entity_poly.pdbx_seq_one_letter_code
_entity_poly.pdbx_strand_id
1 'polypeptide(L)'
;MDNYGSFSSISCYFKQPININYYWKFLIIIGSYYVLPSLQFVMYQSKELNNSTCYYNHKCKHDFYFIPAFNNIISNIFYVIFGLLFIIIVRINSRSAIDAVDFPINNNPALYYTLGIALIFEGICSAIFHICPSILNFQFDTTFMFLGAILTFVTIYQKRHKAPTPIKVYSFSALLILINTLPLSGLSNGFEIWFWGGIFLLMSYLMIFGSIYLYYDQEYDLDTMNIKFLLQKLRKIKKKDLPKLLLIIAINSVTISMYIFATITKPNFTDWLLGVCIINLIIYFLYYFIQKIKNKEPINYLIYVWLVIDIVIMTLSILFFFKSVTDKFLPMNESNLLNKPCVLFNYFDYHDIWHILSAIGLFIF
;
A
#
# COMPACT_ATOMS: atom_id res chain seq x y z
N MET A 1 40.04 8.77 37.13
CA MET A 1 39.16 8.00 38.01
C MET A 1 37.76 8.35 37.59
N ASP A 2 37.29 7.70 36.59
CA ASP A 2 36.44 6.49 36.50
C ASP A 2 34.99 6.77 36.85
N ASN A 3 34.15 6.85 35.84
CA ASN A 3 32.80 6.38 35.90
C ASN A 3 32.29 6.07 34.47
N TYR A 4 32.71 4.94 33.94
CA TYR A 4 32.04 4.22 32.88
C TYR A 4 30.88 3.45 33.52
N GLY A 5 29.70 4.08 33.63
CA GLY A 5 28.45 3.46 34.04
C GLY A 5 27.85 2.69 32.92
N SER A 6 28.04 1.40 32.94
CA SER A 6 27.15 0.30 32.64
C SER A 6 26.12 0.47 31.50
N PHE A 7 26.53 0.18 30.29
CA PHE A 7 25.67 -0.05 29.12
C PHE A 7 25.06 -1.49 29.06
N SER A 8 25.15 -2.27 30.17
CA SER A 8 24.80 -3.70 30.21
C SER A 8 23.36 -4.03 30.57
N SER A 9 22.51 -3.04 30.86
CA SER A 9 21.14 -3.31 31.31
C SER A 9 20.04 -3.15 30.24
N ILE A 10 20.38 -2.72 29.02
CA ILE A 10 19.39 -2.54 27.94
C ILE A 10 19.18 -3.82 27.11
N SER A 11 20.09 -4.78 27.14
CA SER A 11 20.00 -6.00 26.31
C SER A 11 19.05 -7.09 26.84
N CYS A 12 18.55 -6.98 28.07
CA CYS A 12 17.74 -8.04 28.69
C CYS A 12 16.22 -7.93 28.48
N TYR A 13 15.70 -6.79 27.98
CA TYR A 13 14.24 -6.59 27.83
C TYR A 13 13.65 -7.03 26.48
N PHE A 14 14.46 -7.48 25.52
CA PHE A 14 14.00 -7.81 24.17
C PHE A 14 13.95 -9.31 23.83
N LYS A 15 14.01 -10.19 24.83
CA LYS A 15 13.78 -11.64 24.62
C LYS A 15 12.34 -12.03 24.89
N GLN A 16 11.37 -11.46 24.18
CA GLN A 16 10.14 -12.20 23.93
C GLN A 16 10.23 -12.77 22.52
N PRO A 17 10.01 -14.08 22.33
CA PRO A 17 9.81 -14.64 21.00
C PRO A 17 8.46 -14.07 20.50
N ILE A 18 8.52 -12.90 19.84
CA ILE A 18 7.40 -12.45 19.03
C ILE A 18 7.22 -13.56 18.01
N ASN A 19 6.04 -14.10 17.94
CA ASN A 19 5.65 -15.16 17.01
C ASN A 19 5.64 -14.57 15.58
N ILE A 20 6.83 -14.34 15.07
CA ILE A 20 7.23 -13.56 13.89
C ILE A 20 6.73 -14.22 12.61
N ASN A 21 6.50 -15.55 12.68
CA ASN A 21 6.13 -16.37 11.53
C ASN A 21 4.66 -16.23 11.08
N TYR A 22 3.83 -15.43 11.74
CA TYR A 22 2.41 -15.38 11.43
C TYR A 22 2.04 -14.37 10.34
N TYR A 23 2.83 -13.31 10.07
CA TYR A 23 2.49 -12.31 9.06
C TYR A 23 2.23 -12.95 7.68
N TRP A 24 3.21 -13.63 7.12
CA TRP A 24 3.08 -14.23 5.80
C TRP A 24 2.11 -15.42 5.74
N LYS A 25 1.99 -16.19 6.84
CA LYS A 25 1.02 -17.30 6.93
C LYS A 25 -0.42 -16.80 6.89
N PHE A 26 -0.73 -15.75 7.65
CA PHE A 26 -2.03 -15.11 7.60
C PHE A 26 -2.33 -14.57 6.21
N LEU A 27 -1.35 -13.93 5.56
CA LEU A 27 -1.54 -13.41 4.22
C LEU A 27 -1.83 -14.49 3.19
N ILE A 28 -1.13 -15.61 3.23
CA ILE A 28 -1.42 -16.74 2.33
C ILE A 28 -2.84 -17.24 2.52
N ILE A 29 -3.28 -17.43 3.77
CA ILE A 29 -4.64 -17.90 4.06
C ILE A 29 -5.66 -16.89 3.55
N ILE A 30 -5.55 -15.62 3.95
CA ILE A 30 -6.48 -14.56 3.56
C ILE A 30 -6.49 -14.40 2.02
N GLY A 31 -5.30 -14.34 1.40
CA GLY A 31 -5.17 -14.18 -0.05
C GLY A 31 -5.77 -15.34 -0.82
N SER A 32 -5.54 -16.59 -0.38
CA SER A 32 -6.13 -17.77 -1.02
C SER A 32 -7.65 -17.78 -0.91
N TYR A 33 -8.21 -17.44 0.26
CA TYR A 33 -9.65 -17.31 0.45
C TYR A 33 -10.24 -16.15 -0.36
N TYR A 34 -9.48 -15.11 -0.66
CA TYR A 34 -9.93 -13.98 -1.45
C TYR A 34 -9.89 -14.29 -2.95
N VAL A 35 -8.80 -14.89 -3.44
CA VAL A 35 -8.56 -15.19 -4.86
C VAL A 35 -9.61 -16.17 -5.43
N LEU A 36 -9.91 -17.26 -4.72
CA LEU A 36 -10.78 -18.31 -5.25
C LEU A 36 -12.22 -17.81 -5.53
N PRO A 37 -12.93 -17.17 -4.57
CA PRO A 37 -14.26 -16.62 -4.86
C PRO A 37 -14.22 -15.48 -5.87
N SER A 38 -13.16 -14.65 -5.87
CA SER A 38 -13.02 -13.55 -6.84
C SER A 38 -12.93 -14.09 -8.27
N LEU A 39 -12.09 -15.09 -8.49
CA LEU A 39 -11.96 -15.73 -9.80
C LEU A 39 -13.29 -16.35 -10.24
N GLN A 40 -13.95 -17.10 -9.36
CA GLN A 40 -15.25 -17.71 -9.65
C GLN A 40 -16.30 -16.66 -10.03
N PHE A 41 -16.38 -15.56 -9.27
CA PHE A 41 -17.32 -14.48 -9.51
C PHE A 41 -17.08 -13.78 -10.85
N VAL A 42 -15.82 -13.41 -11.14
CA VAL A 42 -15.46 -12.70 -12.37
C VAL A 42 -15.66 -13.61 -13.61
N MET A 43 -15.32 -14.89 -13.51
CA MET A 43 -15.56 -15.86 -14.59
C MET A 43 -17.05 -16.06 -14.86
N TYR A 44 -17.88 -16.12 -13.82
CA TYR A 44 -19.32 -16.16 -13.95
C TYR A 44 -19.86 -14.91 -14.65
N GLN A 45 -19.45 -13.72 -14.19
CA GLN A 45 -19.86 -12.44 -14.76
C GLN A 45 -19.48 -12.33 -16.26
N SER A 46 -18.28 -12.71 -16.61
CA SER A 46 -17.79 -12.68 -18.00
C SER A 46 -18.62 -13.58 -18.94
N LYS A 47 -19.05 -14.74 -18.45
CA LYS A 47 -19.84 -15.70 -19.24
C LYS A 47 -21.30 -15.30 -19.34
N GLU A 48 -21.97 -15.07 -18.21
CA GLU A 48 -23.42 -14.85 -18.16
C GLU A 48 -23.84 -13.51 -18.76
N LEU A 49 -23.02 -12.46 -18.61
CA LEU A 49 -23.34 -11.14 -19.14
C LEU A 49 -22.75 -10.90 -20.54
N ASN A 50 -22.21 -11.93 -21.21
CA ASN A 50 -21.62 -11.86 -22.55
C ASN A 50 -20.65 -10.68 -22.71
N ASN A 51 -19.86 -10.37 -21.68
CA ASN A 51 -18.93 -9.24 -21.61
C ASN A 51 -19.58 -7.86 -21.77
N SER A 52 -20.91 -7.72 -21.74
CA SER A 52 -21.61 -6.44 -21.97
C SER A 52 -21.38 -5.42 -20.86
N THR A 53 -20.88 -5.85 -19.71
CA THR A 53 -20.57 -5.01 -18.55
C THR A 53 -19.06 -4.84 -18.31
N CYS A 54 -18.23 -5.40 -19.18
CA CYS A 54 -16.78 -5.39 -19.03
C CYS A 54 -16.15 -4.29 -19.91
N TYR A 55 -15.31 -3.47 -19.30
CA TYR A 55 -14.70 -2.30 -19.92
C TYR A 55 -13.33 -2.64 -20.51
N TYR A 56 -13.28 -2.93 -21.81
CA TYR A 56 -12.05 -3.26 -22.52
C TYR A 56 -11.56 -2.11 -23.40
N ASN A 57 -10.26 -2.03 -23.60
CA ASN A 57 -9.66 -1.21 -24.66
C ASN A 57 -9.77 -1.94 -26.01
N HIS A 58 -10.88 -1.78 -26.71
CA HIS A 58 -11.15 -2.49 -27.97
C HIS A 58 -10.14 -2.18 -29.09
N LYS A 59 -9.38 -1.06 -29.00
CA LYS A 59 -8.33 -0.70 -29.97
C LYS A 59 -6.98 -1.40 -29.71
N CYS A 60 -6.81 -2.00 -28.51
CA CYS A 60 -5.62 -2.76 -28.14
C CYS A 60 -5.99 -4.02 -27.34
N LYS A 61 -7.02 -4.73 -27.78
CA LYS A 61 -7.47 -5.95 -27.15
C LYS A 61 -6.93 -7.16 -27.92
N HIS A 62 -6.19 -8.02 -27.22
CA HIS A 62 -5.70 -9.29 -27.74
C HIS A 62 -6.28 -10.43 -26.95
N ASP A 63 -7.17 -11.20 -27.59
CA ASP A 63 -7.84 -12.34 -26.96
C ASP A 63 -6.97 -13.60 -27.07
N PHE A 64 -7.02 -14.45 -26.04
CA PHE A 64 -6.36 -15.75 -26.06
C PHE A 64 -7.41 -16.84 -25.73
N TYR A 65 -7.78 -17.63 -26.72
CA TYR A 65 -8.89 -18.60 -26.65
C TYR A 65 -10.19 -17.93 -26.18
N PHE A 66 -10.67 -18.33 -24.99
CA PHE A 66 -11.90 -17.80 -24.38
C PHE A 66 -11.64 -16.65 -23.39
N ILE A 67 -10.37 -16.24 -23.22
CA ILE A 67 -9.99 -15.16 -22.31
C ILE A 67 -9.90 -13.86 -23.11
N PRO A 68 -10.77 -12.90 -22.86
CA PRO A 68 -10.71 -11.59 -23.53
C PRO A 68 -9.58 -10.73 -22.96
N ALA A 69 -9.05 -9.83 -23.78
CA ALA A 69 -8.00 -8.87 -23.40
C ALA A 69 -6.83 -9.52 -22.63
N PHE A 70 -6.28 -10.63 -23.14
CA PHE A 70 -5.23 -11.39 -22.49
C PHE A 70 -3.95 -10.58 -22.29
N ASN A 71 -3.68 -9.58 -23.13
CA ASN A 71 -2.58 -8.63 -22.94
C ASN A 71 -2.65 -7.94 -21.58
N ASN A 72 -3.84 -7.48 -21.14
CA ASN A 72 -4.02 -6.84 -19.84
C ASN A 72 -3.85 -7.82 -18.66
N ILE A 73 -4.17 -9.09 -18.89
CA ILE A 73 -3.99 -10.15 -17.88
C ILE A 73 -2.51 -10.50 -17.74
N ILE A 74 -1.81 -10.73 -18.86
CA ILE A 74 -0.41 -11.18 -18.84
C ILE A 74 0.56 -10.07 -18.39
N SER A 75 0.19 -8.79 -18.54
CA SER A 75 1.01 -7.68 -18.03
C SER A 75 1.20 -7.75 -16.50
N ASN A 76 0.30 -8.39 -15.79
CA ASN A 76 0.36 -8.58 -14.34
C ASN A 76 1.33 -9.70 -13.89
N ILE A 77 1.85 -10.51 -14.81
CA ILE A 77 2.84 -11.55 -14.46
C ILE A 77 4.11 -10.97 -13.86
N PHE A 78 4.44 -9.73 -14.18
CA PHE A 78 5.62 -9.06 -13.66
C PHE A 78 5.56 -8.88 -12.14
N TYR A 79 4.39 -8.62 -11.55
CA TYR A 79 4.22 -8.60 -10.10
C TYR A 79 4.54 -9.96 -9.48
N VAL A 80 4.09 -11.05 -10.11
CA VAL A 80 4.35 -12.41 -9.63
C VAL A 80 5.84 -12.73 -9.72
N ILE A 81 6.49 -12.42 -10.85
CA ILE A 81 7.93 -12.68 -11.05
C ILE A 81 8.76 -11.90 -10.03
N PHE A 82 8.51 -10.58 -9.89
CA PHE A 82 9.26 -9.74 -8.95
C PHE A 82 8.94 -10.08 -7.49
N GLY A 83 7.71 -10.47 -7.16
CA GLY A 83 7.35 -10.99 -5.83
C GLY A 83 8.14 -12.26 -5.48
N LEU A 84 8.26 -13.21 -6.41
CA LEU A 84 9.07 -14.43 -6.23
C LEU A 84 10.56 -14.10 -6.09
N LEU A 85 11.09 -13.24 -6.96
CA LEU A 85 12.49 -12.79 -6.87
C LEU A 85 12.78 -12.13 -5.53
N PHE A 86 11.88 -11.26 -5.07
CA PHE A 86 12.01 -10.60 -3.77
C PHE A 86 12.08 -11.61 -2.63
N ILE A 87 11.20 -12.62 -2.62
CA ILE A 87 11.20 -13.70 -1.63
C ILE A 87 12.52 -14.48 -1.66
N ILE A 88 13.04 -14.78 -2.85
CA ILE A 88 14.33 -15.49 -3.01
C ILE A 88 15.48 -14.65 -2.42
N ILE A 89 15.55 -13.36 -2.75
CA ILE A 89 16.57 -12.43 -2.22
C ILE A 89 16.48 -12.35 -0.69
N VAL A 90 15.29 -12.18 -0.13
CA VAL A 90 15.07 -12.17 1.32
C VAL A 90 15.56 -13.48 1.96
N ARG A 91 15.31 -14.63 1.33
CA ARG A 91 15.74 -15.93 1.84
C ARG A 91 17.27 -16.08 1.85
N ILE A 92 17.94 -15.64 0.79
CA ILE A 92 19.41 -15.67 0.69
C ILE A 92 20.02 -14.78 1.77
N ASN A 93 19.55 -13.52 1.85
CA ASN A 93 20.08 -12.53 2.81
C ASN A 93 19.80 -12.90 4.26
N SER A 94 18.64 -13.49 4.57
CA SER A 94 18.31 -13.91 5.94
C SER A 94 19.17 -15.09 6.41
N ARG A 95 19.62 -15.98 5.53
CA ARG A 95 20.57 -17.04 5.87
C ARG A 95 21.97 -16.48 6.18
N SER A 96 22.46 -15.58 5.34
CA SER A 96 23.76 -14.91 5.56
C SER A 96 23.81 -14.07 6.84
N ALA A 97 22.67 -13.50 7.27
CA ALA A 97 22.58 -12.71 8.50
C ALA A 97 22.55 -13.56 9.78
N ILE A 98 22.16 -14.84 9.70
CA ILE A 98 22.21 -15.78 10.84
C ILE A 98 23.67 -16.13 11.18
N ASP A 99 24.53 -16.16 10.17
CA ASP A 99 25.95 -16.48 10.33
C ASP A 99 26.79 -15.25 10.79
N ALA A 100 26.24 -14.04 10.70
CA ALA A 100 26.90 -12.79 11.12
C ALA A 100 26.39 -12.36 12.51
N VAL A 101 27.19 -12.62 13.53
CA VAL A 101 26.88 -12.42 14.96
C VAL A 101 26.65 -10.95 15.37
N ASP A 102 26.84 -9.96 14.50
CA ASP A 102 26.97 -8.55 14.85
C ASP A 102 25.93 -7.58 14.29
N PHE A 103 24.69 -7.99 14.00
CA PHE A 103 23.67 -7.01 13.63
C PHE A 103 22.53 -6.86 14.66
N PRO A 104 22.59 -5.80 15.49
CA PRO A 104 21.55 -5.50 16.47
C PRO A 104 20.40 -4.69 15.86
N ILE A 105 19.85 -5.07 14.72
CA ILE A 105 18.69 -4.37 14.14
C ILE A 105 17.55 -5.36 14.00
N ASN A 106 16.40 -4.98 14.56
CA ASN A 106 15.10 -5.65 14.50
C ASN A 106 14.58 -5.84 13.03
N ASN A 107 15.34 -6.50 12.19
CA ASN A 107 14.92 -6.85 10.84
C ASN A 107 14.12 -8.15 10.92
N ASN A 108 12.81 -8.01 11.06
CA ASN A 108 11.94 -9.17 10.99
C ASN A 108 11.82 -9.64 9.53
N PRO A 109 12.47 -10.73 9.13
CA PRO A 109 12.41 -11.23 7.75
C PRO A 109 10.97 -11.62 7.34
N ALA A 110 10.10 -11.91 8.31
CA ALA A 110 8.72 -12.28 8.02
C ALA A 110 7.93 -11.15 7.36
N LEU A 111 8.18 -9.87 7.68
CA LEU A 111 7.53 -8.76 6.99
C LEU A 111 7.98 -8.62 5.54
N TYR A 112 9.25 -8.86 5.26
CA TYR A 112 9.75 -8.86 3.87
C TYR A 112 9.17 -10.03 3.07
N TYR A 113 9.09 -11.25 3.64
CA TYR A 113 8.37 -12.34 3.00
C TYR A 113 6.91 -11.97 2.72
N THR A 114 6.28 -11.27 3.65
CA THR A 114 4.89 -10.81 3.51
C THR A 114 4.73 -9.83 2.36
N LEU A 115 5.68 -8.89 2.18
CA LEU A 115 5.69 -7.96 1.03
C LEU A 115 5.80 -8.70 -0.30
N GLY A 116 6.73 -9.64 -0.42
CA GLY A 116 6.86 -10.44 -1.65
C GLY A 116 5.59 -11.24 -1.97
N ILE A 117 4.95 -11.81 -0.95
CA ILE A 117 3.68 -12.54 -1.11
C ILE A 117 2.54 -11.58 -1.46
N ALA A 118 2.49 -10.37 -0.87
CA ALA A 118 1.50 -9.36 -1.22
C ALA A 118 1.62 -8.94 -2.70
N LEU A 119 2.85 -8.79 -3.20
CA LEU A 119 3.11 -8.47 -4.59
C LEU A 119 2.64 -9.60 -5.54
N ILE A 120 2.82 -10.88 -5.16
CA ILE A 120 2.29 -12.01 -5.91
C ILE A 120 0.76 -11.98 -5.96
N PHE A 121 0.10 -11.75 -4.82
CA PHE A 121 -1.35 -11.65 -4.78
C PHE A 121 -1.88 -10.43 -5.53
N GLU A 122 -1.17 -9.31 -5.53
CA GLU A 122 -1.48 -8.15 -6.38
C GLU A 122 -1.55 -8.57 -7.85
N GLY A 123 -0.50 -9.22 -8.36
CA GLY A 123 -0.48 -9.69 -9.75
C GLY A 123 -1.61 -10.66 -10.08
N ILE A 124 -1.95 -11.57 -9.17
CA ILE A 124 -3.04 -12.54 -9.37
C ILE A 124 -4.39 -11.84 -9.36
N CYS A 125 -4.66 -10.97 -8.39
CA CYS A 125 -5.95 -10.31 -8.23
C CYS A 125 -6.20 -9.26 -9.31
N SER A 126 -5.19 -8.50 -9.71
CA SER A 126 -5.26 -7.59 -10.84
C SER A 126 -5.49 -8.35 -12.16
N ALA A 127 -4.81 -9.48 -12.38
CA ALA A 127 -5.10 -10.34 -13.54
C ALA A 127 -6.56 -10.84 -13.55
N ILE A 128 -7.11 -11.22 -12.40
CA ILE A 128 -8.52 -11.61 -12.26
C ILE A 128 -9.46 -10.46 -12.62
N PHE A 129 -9.19 -9.24 -12.12
CA PHE A 129 -9.96 -8.05 -12.47
C PHE A 129 -9.99 -7.82 -13.98
N HIS A 130 -8.88 -8.02 -14.68
CA HIS A 130 -8.77 -7.82 -16.13
C HIS A 130 -9.47 -8.87 -16.99
N ILE A 131 -9.96 -9.98 -16.41
CA ILE A 131 -10.86 -10.91 -17.12
C ILE A 131 -12.19 -10.22 -17.46
N CYS A 132 -12.74 -9.38 -16.56
CA CYS A 132 -13.91 -8.55 -16.78
C CYS A 132 -13.80 -7.25 -15.96
N PRO A 133 -13.13 -6.23 -16.48
CA PRO A 133 -12.97 -4.95 -15.78
C PRO A 133 -14.34 -4.27 -15.62
N SER A 134 -14.78 -4.08 -14.39
CA SER A 134 -16.04 -3.43 -14.03
C SER A 134 -15.90 -2.65 -12.72
N ILE A 135 -16.86 -1.79 -12.39
CA ILE A 135 -16.87 -1.06 -11.11
C ILE A 135 -16.77 -2.03 -9.94
N LEU A 136 -17.58 -3.07 -9.96
CA LEU A 136 -17.66 -4.04 -8.86
C LEU A 136 -16.38 -4.86 -8.73
N ASN A 137 -15.76 -5.26 -9.85
CA ASN A 137 -14.53 -6.05 -9.84
C ASN A 137 -13.28 -5.22 -9.48
N PHE A 138 -13.36 -3.90 -9.53
CA PHE A 138 -12.24 -3.02 -9.21
C PHE A 138 -11.71 -3.19 -7.79
N GLN A 139 -12.52 -3.68 -6.87
CA GLN A 139 -12.05 -4.05 -5.55
C GLN A 139 -10.96 -5.15 -5.58
N PHE A 140 -10.97 -6.03 -6.58
CA PHE A 140 -9.98 -7.11 -6.69
C PHE A 140 -8.61 -6.55 -7.08
N ASP A 141 -8.59 -5.55 -7.97
CA ASP A 141 -7.38 -4.84 -8.39
C ASP A 141 -6.75 -4.01 -7.26
N THR A 142 -7.55 -3.43 -6.38
CA THR A 142 -7.10 -2.44 -5.40
C THR A 142 -6.83 -2.99 -4.01
N THR A 143 -7.39 -4.14 -3.66
CA THR A 143 -7.26 -4.72 -2.31
C THR A 143 -5.82 -4.94 -1.89
N PHE A 144 -5.01 -5.55 -2.76
CA PHE A 144 -3.61 -5.82 -2.45
C PHE A 144 -2.72 -4.59 -2.64
N MET A 145 -3.14 -3.58 -3.44
CA MET A 145 -2.48 -2.27 -3.47
C MET A 145 -2.55 -1.58 -2.10
N PHE A 146 -3.73 -1.53 -1.46
CA PHE A 146 -3.88 -1.00 -0.10
C PHE A 146 -3.06 -1.81 0.91
N LEU A 147 -3.14 -3.12 0.85
CA LEU A 147 -2.41 -4.00 1.74
C LEU A 147 -0.89 -3.84 1.56
N GLY A 148 -0.41 -3.75 0.31
CA GLY A 148 0.98 -3.49 -0.02
C GLY A 148 1.49 -2.17 0.56
N ALA A 149 0.72 -1.09 0.41
CA ALA A 149 1.06 0.22 0.97
C ALA A 149 1.18 0.17 2.52
N ILE A 150 0.24 -0.50 3.19
CA ILE A 150 0.27 -0.66 4.65
C ILE A 150 1.45 -1.51 5.10
N LEU A 151 1.70 -2.64 4.44
CA LEU A 151 2.83 -3.52 4.77
C LEU A 151 4.18 -2.83 4.54
N THR A 152 4.30 -2.04 3.48
CA THR A 152 5.48 -1.21 3.22
C THR A 152 5.69 -0.18 4.33
N PHE A 153 4.63 0.53 4.74
CA PHE A 153 4.68 1.43 5.87
C PHE A 153 5.16 0.72 7.15
N VAL A 154 4.57 -0.43 7.48
CA VAL A 154 4.94 -1.22 8.67
C VAL A 154 6.39 -1.70 8.58
N THR A 155 6.87 -2.05 7.39
CA THR A 155 8.26 -2.48 7.15
C THR A 155 9.26 -1.35 7.40
N ILE A 156 8.95 -0.13 6.96
CA ILE A 156 9.78 1.05 7.26
C ILE A 156 9.69 1.40 8.76
N TYR A 157 8.49 1.35 9.33
CA TYR A 157 8.22 1.66 10.72
C TYR A 157 9.01 0.76 11.70
N GLN A 158 9.07 -0.56 11.44
CA GLN A 158 9.82 -1.48 12.28
C GLN A 158 11.32 -1.20 12.36
N LYS A 159 11.89 -0.45 11.41
CA LYS A 159 13.31 -0.07 11.45
C LYS A 159 13.68 0.80 12.66
N ARG A 160 12.71 1.52 13.20
CA ARG A 160 12.90 2.44 14.34
C ARG A 160 12.04 2.14 15.54
N HIS A 161 11.06 1.25 15.37
CA HIS A 161 10.02 0.98 16.34
C HIS A 161 9.74 -0.51 16.46
N LYS A 162 9.10 -0.93 17.53
CA LYS A 162 8.59 -2.29 17.66
C LYS A 162 7.52 -2.54 16.58
N ALA A 163 7.66 -3.62 15.84
CA ALA A 163 6.66 -4.00 14.83
C ALA A 163 5.29 -4.20 15.50
N PRO A 164 4.20 -3.66 14.93
CA PRO A 164 2.85 -3.94 15.42
C PRO A 164 2.54 -5.44 15.27
N THR A 165 1.52 -5.93 15.98
CA THR A 165 1.12 -7.33 15.84
C THR A 165 0.41 -7.57 14.50
N PRO A 166 0.50 -8.77 13.92
CA PRO A 166 -0.19 -9.11 12.67
C PRO A 166 -1.69 -8.80 12.71
N ILE A 167 -2.35 -9.10 13.84
CA ILE A 167 -3.78 -8.84 14.02
C ILE A 167 -4.08 -7.35 13.85
N LYS A 168 -3.31 -6.44 14.47
CA LYS A 168 -3.53 -4.98 14.34
C LYS A 168 -3.37 -4.52 12.89
N VAL A 169 -2.35 -5.02 12.19
CA VAL A 169 -2.09 -4.65 10.79
C VAL A 169 -3.20 -5.13 9.87
N TYR A 170 -3.58 -6.40 9.96
CA TYR A 170 -4.62 -6.96 9.10
C TYR A 170 -6.02 -6.46 9.44
N SER A 171 -6.32 -6.17 10.70
CA SER A 171 -7.59 -5.53 11.08
C SER A 171 -7.70 -4.12 10.51
N PHE A 172 -6.61 -3.34 10.55
CA PHE A 172 -6.59 -2.00 9.93
C PHE A 172 -6.70 -2.09 8.41
N SER A 173 -6.00 -3.04 7.78
CA SER A 173 -6.11 -3.29 6.34
C SER A 173 -7.54 -3.68 5.95
N ALA A 174 -8.17 -4.58 6.70
CA ALA A 174 -9.53 -5.02 6.47
C ALA A 174 -10.52 -3.85 6.58
N LEU A 175 -10.32 -2.95 7.56
CA LEU A 175 -11.13 -1.73 7.69
C LEU A 175 -11.01 -0.83 6.46
N LEU A 176 -9.79 -0.57 5.96
CA LEU A 176 -9.59 0.24 4.75
C LEU A 176 -10.21 -0.40 3.51
N ILE A 177 -10.05 -1.71 3.35
CA ILE A 177 -10.65 -2.46 2.24
C ILE A 177 -12.18 -2.39 2.33
N LEU A 178 -12.76 -2.56 3.53
CA LEU A 178 -14.19 -2.43 3.74
C LEU A 178 -14.69 -1.01 3.38
N ILE A 179 -14.00 0.02 3.82
CA ILE A 179 -14.32 1.41 3.47
C ILE A 179 -14.26 1.61 1.95
N ASN A 180 -13.30 1.00 1.26
CA ASN A 180 -13.16 1.07 -0.19
C ASN A 180 -14.31 0.35 -0.93
N THR A 181 -14.84 -0.73 -0.40
CA THR A 181 -15.92 -1.49 -1.07
C THR A 181 -17.28 -0.81 -0.99
N LEU A 182 -17.52 0.06 0.00
CA LEU A 182 -18.82 0.71 0.19
C LEU A 182 -19.29 1.53 -1.03
N PRO A 183 -18.50 2.45 -1.62
CA PRO A 183 -18.93 3.18 -2.80
C PRO A 183 -19.02 2.29 -4.05
N LEU A 184 -18.19 1.26 -4.16
CA LEU A 184 -18.23 0.33 -5.28
C LEU A 184 -19.51 -0.52 -5.31
N SER A 185 -20.14 -0.75 -4.16
CA SER A 185 -21.41 -1.47 -4.03
C SER A 185 -22.64 -0.61 -4.35
N GLY A 186 -22.47 0.68 -4.66
CA GLY A 186 -23.57 1.62 -4.90
C GLY A 186 -24.31 2.08 -3.64
N LEU A 187 -23.85 1.69 -2.45
CA LEU A 187 -24.49 2.10 -1.18
C LEU A 187 -24.38 3.62 -0.91
N SER A 188 -23.46 4.31 -1.59
CA SER A 188 -23.29 5.76 -1.47
C SER A 188 -24.26 6.58 -2.33
N ASN A 189 -25.02 5.94 -3.25
CA ASN A 189 -25.92 6.63 -4.13
C ASN A 189 -27.09 7.28 -3.36
N GLY A 190 -27.21 8.61 -3.47
CA GLY A 190 -28.18 9.40 -2.75
C GLY A 190 -27.76 9.91 -1.36
N PHE A 191 -26.63 9.46 -0.82
CA PHE A 191 -26.09 9.88 0.47
C PHE A 191 -24.68 10.47 0.36
N GLU A 192 -24.27 10.95 -0.78
CA GLU A 192 -22.89 11.38 -1.06
C GLU A 192 -22.33 12.36 -0.03
N ILE A 193 -23.10 13.38 0.37
CA ILE A 193 -22.64 14.40 1.33
C ILE A 193 -22.39 13.76 2.71
N TRP A 194 -23.30 12.93 3.17
CA TRP A 194 -23.19 12.24 4.45
C TRP A 194 -22.10 11.20 4.44
N PHE A 195 -21.94 10.49 3.32
CA PHE A 195 -20.88 9.51 3.11
C PHE A 195 -19.51 10.20 3.18
N TRP A 196 -19.27 11.24 2.38
CA TRP A 196 -18.01 11.97 2.41
C TRP A 196 -17.75 12.62 3.76
N GLY A 197 -18.78 13.18 4.42
CA GLY A 197 -18.70 13.74 5.75
C GLY A 197 -18.33 12.71 6.82
N GLY A 198 -18.96 11.54 6.79
CA GLY A 198 -18.66 10.43 7.71
C GLY A 198 -17.25 9.89 7.51
N ILE A 199 -16.82 9.67 6.26
CA ILE A 199 -15.46 9.26 5.92
C ILE A 199 -14.44 10.30 6.40
N PHE A 200 -14.72 11.58 6.23
CA PHE A 200 -13.85 12.66 6.73
C PHE A 200 -13.65 12.58 8.24
N LEU A 201 -14.71 12.48 8.98
CA LEU A 201 -14.62 12.42 10.44
C LEU A 201 -13.85 11.18 10.88
N LEU A 202 -14.12 10.02 10.27
CA LEU A 202 -13.43 8.76 10.57
C LEU A 202 -11.94 8.86 10.22
N MET A 203 -11.60 9.31 9.02
CA MET A 203 -10.21 9.42 8.56
C MET A 203 -9.44 10.47 9.35
N SER A 204 -10.06 11.62 9.66
CA SER A 204 -9.44 12.64 10.52
C SER A 204 -9.16 12.10 11.93
N TYR A 205 -10.11 11.37 12.49
CA TYR A 205 -9.93 10.70 13.77
C TYR A 205 -8.75 9.70 13.72
N LEU A 206 -8.77 8.77 12.77
CA LEU A 206 -7.72 7.76 12.60
C LEU A 206 -6.34 8.39 12.36
N MET A 207 -6.27 9.45 11.55
CA MET A 207 -5.01 10.14 11.25
C MET A 207 -4.47 10.91 12.44
N ILE A 208 -5.31 11.65 13.16
CA ILE A 208 -4.88 12.40 14.36
C ILE A 208 -4.38 11.44 15.44
N PHE A 209 -5.20 10.44 15.79
CA PHE A 209 -4.83 9.47 16.83
C PHE A 209 -3.67 8.58 16.41
N GLY A 210 -3.68 8.08 15.16
CA GLY A 210 -2.58 7.29 14.60
C GLY A 210 -1.26 8.06 14.58
N SER A 211 -1.27 9.33 14.14
CA SER A 211 -0.08 10.18 14.13
C SER A 211 0.49 10.39 15.54
N ILE A 212 -0.36 10.63 16.51
CA ILE A 212 0.07 10.85 17.89
C ILE A 212 0.61 9.56 18.48
N TYR A 213 -0.05 8.43 18.27
CA TYR A 213 0.41 7.13 18.70
C TYR A 213 1.77 6.77 18.07
N LEU A 214 1.92 6.99 16.76
CA LEU A 214 3.13 6.63 16.03
C LEU A 214 4.33 7.52 16.38
N TYR A 215 4.12 8.82 16.58
CA TYR A 215 5.21 9.78 16.69
C TYR A 215 5.51 10.22 18.13
N TYR A 216 4.53 10.12 19.03
CA TYR A 216 4.71 10.66 20.37
C TYR A 216 5.10 9.63 21.43
N ASP A 217 4.50 8.44 21.41
CA ASP A 217 4.83 7.45 22.43
C ASP A 217 4.29 6.05 22.11
N GLN A 218 5.17 5.06 22.10
CA GLN A 218 4.85 3.64 21.98
C GLN A 218 4.44 2.98 23.30
N GLU A 219 4.57 3.67 24.42
CA GLU A 219 4.31 3.14 25.76
C GLU A 219 2.84 3.19 26.15
N TYR A 220 1.98 3.85 25.34
CA TYR A 220 0.57 4.00 25.67
C TYR A 220 -0.29 2.96 24.95
N ASP A 221 -1.10 2.28 25.73
CA ASP A 221 -2.13 1.40 25.20
C ASP A 221 -3.24 2.24 24.54
N LEU A 222 -3.79 1.76 23.42
CA LEU A 222 -4.89 2.45 22.71
C LEU A 222 -6.07 2.75 23.63
N ASP A 223 -6.29 1.91 24.63
CA ASP A 223 -7.37 2.04 25.61
C ASP A 223 -7.23 3.28 26.52
N THR A 224 -6.02 3.84 26.65
CA THR A 224 -5.77 5.05 27.47
C THR A 224 -5.83 6.36 26.66
N MET A 225 -5.90 6.26 25.32
CA MET A 225 -5.91 7.43 24.43
C MET A 225 -7.30 8.10 24.37
N ASN A 226 -7.48 9.11 25.19
CA ASN A 226 -8.66 9.98 25.11
C ASN A 226 -8.27 11.42 24.79
N ILE A 227 -9.26 12.26 24.40
CA ILE A 227 -9.04 13.66 24.04
C ILE A 227 -8.39 14.47 25.19
N LYS A 228 -8.72 14.16 26.45
CA LYS A 228 -8.10 14.82 27.62
C LYS A 228 -6.60 14.53 27.71
N PHE A 229 -6.22 13.28 27.49
CA PHE A 229 -4.82 12.86 27.46
C PHE A 229 -4.06 13.59 26.33
N LEU A 230 -4.65 13.68 25.15
CA LEU A 230 -4.09 14.39 24.02
C LEU A 230 -3.84 15.88 24.33
N LEU A 231 -4.82 16.56 24.88
CA LEU A 231 -4.73 17.98 25.25
C LEU A 231 -3.66 18.20 26.34
N GLN A 232 -3.53 17.28 27.31
CA GLN A 232 -2.47 17.34 28.33
C GLN A 232 -1.07 17.19 27.73
N LYS A 233 -0.90 16.28 26.75
CA LYS A 233 0.37 16.10 26.04
C LYS A 233 0.73 17.32 25.20
N LEU A 234 -0.21 17.89 24.48
CA LEU A 234 -0.01 19.10 23.68
C LEU A 234 0.40 20.30 24.56
N ARG A 235 -0.09 20.41 25.81
CA ARG A 235 0.31 21.45 26.76
C ARG A 235 1.72 21.27 27.32
N LYS A 236 2.30 20.07 27.27
CA LYS A 236 3.62 19.71 27.84
C LYS A 236 4.69 19.50 26.79
N ILE A 237 4.53 20.04 25.58
CA ILE A 237 5.50 19.87 24.47
C ILE A 237 6.83 20.51 24.85
N LYS A 238 7.91 19.72 24.76
CA LYS A 238 9.28 20.18 24.94
C LYS A 238 9.87 20.59 23.59
N LYS A 239 10.82 21.52 23.55
CA LYS A 239 11.51 21.95 22.31
C LYS A 239 12.08 20.77 21.49
N LYS A 240 12.49 19.69 22.15
CA LYS A 240 13.00 18.47 21.49
C LYS A 240 11.94 17.73 20.68
N ASP A 241 10.66 17.89 21.03
CA ASP A 241 9.53 17.21 20.40
C ASP A 241 8.93 18.03 19.24
N LEU A 242 9.39 19.27 19.05
CA LEU A 242 8.91 20.17 18.00
C LEU A 242 8.98 19.56 16.59
N PRO A 243 10.07 18.87 16.16
CA PRO A 243 10.11 18.25 14.83
C PRO A 243 9.03 17.17 14.64
N LYS A 244 8.73 16.38 15.68
CA LYS A 244 7.67 15.38 15.65
C LYS A 244 6.30 16.03 15.52
N LEU A 245 6.07 17.12 16.29
CA LEU A 245 4.82 17.87 16.19
C LEU A 245 4.62 18.48 14.81
N LEU A 246 5.65 19.10 14.23
CA LEU A 246 5.61 19.66 12.88
C LEU A 246 5.28 18.58 11.83
N LEU A 247 5.84 17.38 11.97
CA LEU A 247 5.53 16.26 11.11
C LEU A 247 4.06 15.84 11.23
N ILE A 248 3.55 15.71 12.46
CA ILE A 248 2.13 15.39 12.72
C ILE A 248 1.22 16.44 12.06
N ILE A 249 1.54 17.72 12.23
CA ILE A 249 0.79 18.82 11.62
C ILE A 249 0.85 18.71 10.09
N ALA A 250 2.02 18.49 9.50
CA ALA A 250 2.20 18.38 8.05
C ALA A 250 1.38 17.21 7.47
N ILE A 251 1.47 16.01 8.06
CA ILE A 251 0.71 14.82 7.62
C ILE A 251 -0.80 15.10 7.67
N ASN A 252 -1.28 15.63 8.79
CA ASN A 252 -2.71 15.89 8.94
C ASN A 252 -3.18 17.02 8.01
N SER A 253 -2.38 18.07 7.81
CA SER A 253 -2.70 19.16 6.88
C SER A 253 -2.79 18.66 5.43
N VAL A 254 -1.87 17.82 5.00
CA VAL A 254 -1.90 17.21 3.65
C VAL A 254 -3.14 16.33 3.49
N THR A 255 -3.45 15.48 4.46
CA THR A 255 -4.62 14.61 4.43
C THR A 255 -5.93 15.43 4.39
N ILE A 256 -6.04 16.49 5.20
CA ILE A 256 -7.20 17.40 5.20
C ILE A 256 -7.31 18.11 3.84
N SER A 257 -6.20 18.59 3.27
CA SER A 257 -6.19 19.24 1.96
C SER A 257 -6.66 18.30 0.84
N MET A 258 -6.19 17.05 0.84
CA MET A 258 -6.66 16.02 -0.09
C MET A 258 -8.14 15.73 0.07
N TYR A 259 -8.64 15.78 1.31
CA TYR A 259 -10.05 15.60 1.58
C TYR A 259 -10.89 16.77 1.05
N ILE A 260 -10.49 18.03 1.33
CA ILE A 260 -11.14 19.21 0.78
C ILE A 260 -11.17 19.15 -0.75
N PHE A 261 -10.05 18.76 -1.37
CA PHE A 261 -9.98 18.55 -2.81
C PHE A 261 -11.03 17.53 -3.27
N ALA A 262 -11.15 16.39 -2.59
CA ALA A 262 -12.12 15.36 -2.94
C ALA A 262 -13.59 15.81 -2.83
N THR A 263 -13.92 16.62 -1.85
CA THR A 263 -15.29 17.14 -1.70
C THR A 263 -15.67 18.10 -2.82
N ILE A 264 -14.69 18.82 -3.38
CA ILE A 264 -14.89 19.77 -4.48
C ILE A 264 -14.93 19.06 -5.84
N THR A 265 -13.95 18.19 -6.09
CA THR A 265 -13.74 17.56 -7.42
C THR A 265 -14.45 16.24 -7.60
N LYS A 266 -14.91 15.63 -6.49
CA LYS A 266 -15.58 14.30 -6.47
C LYS A 266 -14.84 13.24 -7.30
N PRO A 267 -13.55 13.02 -7.04
CA PRO A 267 -12.77 12.01 -7.76
C PRO A 267 -13.30 10.61 -7.45
N ASN A 268 -12.85 9.62 -8.22
CA ASN A 268 -13.05 8.24 -7.84
C ASN A 268 -12.52 7.99 -6.42
N PHE A 269 -13.40 7.48 -5.55
CA PHE A 269 -13.09 7.28 -4.14
C PHE A 269 -11.89 6.35 -3.92
N THR A 270 -11.81 5.26 -4.67
CA THR A 270 -10.73 4.28 -4.56
C THR A 270 -9.37 4.89 -4.90
N ASP A 271 -9.28 5.61 -6.02
CA ASP A 271 -8.04 6.26 -6.45
C ASP A 271 -7.62 7.36 -5.48
N TRP A 272 -8.59 8.13 -4.96
CA TRP A 272 -8.35 9.12 -3.93
C TRP A 272 -7.82 8.50 -2.64
N LEU A 273 -8.45 7.43 -2.14
CA LEU A 273 -8.06 6.75 -0.91
C LEU A 273 -6.66 6.15 -1.05
N LEU A 274 -6.36 5.53 -2.18
CA LEU A 274 -5.03 5.01 -2.50
C LEU A 274 -4.00 6.14 -2.54
N GLY A 275 -4.33 7.27 -3.16
CA GLY A 275 -3.50 8.47 -3.18
C GLY A 275 -3.18 8.98 -1.77
N VAL A 276 -4.17 9.01 -0.86
CA VAL A 276 -3.96 9.35 0.56
C VAL A 276 -2.98 8.38 1.22
N CYS A 277 -3.13 7.08 1.01
CA CYS A 277 -2.22 6.08 1.57
C CYS A 277 -0.79 6.25 1.06
N ILE A 278 -0.61 6.44 -0.25
CA ILE A 278 0.71 6.60 -0.90
C ILE A 278 1.39 7.89 -0.43
N ILE A 279 0.68 9.01 -0.39
CA ILE A 279 1.27 10.29 0.04
C ILE A 279 1.71 10.20 1.52
N ASN A 280 0.92 9.60 2.38
CA ASN A 280 1.31 9.42 3.78
C ASN A 280 2.51 8.46 3.92
N LEU A 281 2.59 7.42 3.10
CA LEU A 281 3.76 6.54 3.03
C LEU A 281 5.02 7.31 2.61
N ILE A 282 4.93 8.14 1.57
CA ILE A 282 6.05 8.97 1.09
C ILE A 282 6.50 9.96 2.18
N ILE A 283 5.57 10.65 2.84
CA ILE A 283 5.91 11.58 3.93
C ILE A 283 6.63 10.86 5.06
N TYR A 284 6.16 9.66 5.43
CA TYR A 284 6.82 8.87 6.46
C TYR A 284 8.19 8.37 6.03
N PHE A 285 8.35 7.93 4.78
CA PHE A 285 9.64 7.54 4.22
C PHE A 285 10.64 8.71 4.23
N LEU A 286 10.22 9.90 3.81
CA LEU A 286 11.06 11.10 3.85
C LEU A 286 11.47 11.46 5.29
N TYR A 287 10.54 11.37 6.24
CA TYR A 287 10.85 11.56 7.65
C TYR A 287 11.90 10.56 8.15
N TYR A 288 11.72 9.28 7.84
CA TYR A 288 12.66 8.22 8.19
C TYR A 288 14.05 8.53 7.62
N PHE A 289 14.12 8.93 6.34
CA PHE A 289 15.37 9.23 5.65
C PHE A 289 16.07 10.47 6.22
N ILE A 290 15.33 11.53 6.51
CA ILE A 290 15.84 12.74 7.18
C ILE A 290 16.41 12.40 8.55
N GLN A 291 15.72 11.57 9.34
CA GLN A 291 16.22 11.14 10.65
C GLN A 291 17.53 10.33 10.53
N LYS A 292 17.66 9.51 9.50
CA LYS A 292 18.86 8.75 9.23
C LYS A 292 20.06 9.67 8.94
N ILE A 293 19.87 10.70 8.12
CA ILE A 293 20.89 11.71 7.82
C ILE A 293 21.24 12.52 9.07
N LYS A 294 20.23 12.99 9.81
CA LYS A 294 20.41 13.79 11.02
C LYS A 294 21.19 13.04 12.11
N ASN A 295 20.96 11.76 12.25
CA ASN A 295 21.65 10.91 13.22
C ASN A 295 23.00 10.41 12.70
N LYS A 296 23.45 10.84 11.50
CA LYS A 296 24.71 10.43 10.86
C LYS A 296 24.83 8.90 10.74
N GLU A 297 23.72 8.22 10.52
CA GLU A 297 23.73 6.76 10.31
C GLU A 297 24.38 6.46 8.94
N PRO A 298 25.17 5.38 8.83
CA PRO A 298 25.83 5.02 7.59
C PRO A 298 24.79 4.72 6.51
N ILE A 299 24.93 5.36 5.35
CA ILE A 299 24.10 5.11 4.17
C ILE A 299 25.04 4.70 3.04
N ASN A 300 24.86 3.49 2.53
CA ASN A 300 25.61 3.05 1.35
C ASN A 300 25.21 3.93 0.15
N TYR A 301 26.19 4.40 -0.63
CA TYR A 301 25.93 5.24 -1.82
C TYR A 301 25.03 4.56 -2.86
N LEU A 302 25.06 3.23 -2.94
CA LEU A 302 24.17 2.45 -3.82
C LEU A 302 22.69 2.67 -3.49
N ILE A 303 22.34 2.97 -2.24
CA ILE A 303 20.95 3.28 -1.85
C ILE A 303 20.47 4.55 -2.57
N TYR A 304 21.33 5.56 -2.71
CA TYR A 304 20.97 6.77 -3.46
C TYR A 304 20.75 6.49 -4.94
N VAL A 305 21.58 5.62 -5.53
CA VAL A 305 21.44 5.23 -6.95
C VAL A 305 20.11 4.50 -7.16
N TRP A 306 19.81 3.49 -6.34
CA TRP A 306 18.55 2.75 -6.43
C TRP A 306 17.34 3.63 -6.15
N LEU A 307 17.42 4.55 -5.20
CA LEU A 307 16.34 5.52 -4.93
C LEU A 307 16.06 6.42 -6.14
N VAL A 308 17.09 6.92 -6.82
CA VAL A 308 16.90 7.73 -8.03
C VAL A 308 16.27 6.90 -9.15
N ILE A 309 16.74 5.67 -9.36
CA ILE A 309 16.16 4.76 -10.36
C ILE A 309 14.69 4.50 -10.04
N ASP A 310 14.36 4.21 -8.80
CA ASP A 310 12.99 3.96 -8.36
C ASP A 310 12.08 5.18 -8.57
N ILE A 311 12.52 6.38 -8.18
CA ILE A 311 11.78 7.62 -8.41
C ILE A 311 11.48 7.81 -9.90
N VAL A 312 12.44 7.56 -10.78
CA VAL A 312 12.24 7.68 -12.24
C VAL A 312 11.21 6.66 -12.73
N ILE A 313 11.35 5.39 -12.34
CA ILE A 313 10.44 4.31 -12.74
C ILE A 313 9.03 4.58 -12.24
N MET A 314 8.86 4.93 -10.95
CA MET A 314 7.56 5.21 -10.37
C MET A 314 6.91 6.45 -10.97
N THR A 315 7.70 7.49 -11.30
CA THR A 315 7.18 8.67 -12.00
C THR A 315 6.68 8.30 -13.39
N LEU A 316 7.43 7.53 -14.15
CA LEU A 316 6.98 7.03 -15.46
C LEU A 316 5.73 6.16 -15.32
N SER A 317 5.69 5.27 -14.34
CA SER A 317 4.52 4.43 -14.03
C SER A 317 3.26 5.29 -13.81
N ILE A 318 3.34 6.31 -12.97
CA ILE A 318 2.25 7.24 -12.70
C ILE A 318 1.81 7.99 -13.96
N LEU A 319 2.75 8.44 -14.80
CA LEU A 319 2.42 9.10 -16.07
C LEU A 319 1.66 8.16 -17.02
N PHE A 320 1.98 6.88 -17.04
CA PHE A 320 1.24 5.89 -17.83
C PHE A 320 -0.12 5.59 -17.22
N PHE A 321 -0.25 5.52 -15.90
CA PHE A 321 -1.52 5.35 -15.20
C PHE A 321 -2.54 6.44 -15.55
N PHE A 322 -2.11 7.71 -15.59
CA PHE A 322 -3.00 8.82 -15.95
C PHE A 322 -3.40 8.86 -17.43
N LYS A 323 -2.77 8.04 -18.28
CA LYS A 323 -3.21 7.90 -19.69
C LYS A 323 -4.32 6.86 -19.82
N SER A 324 -5.46 7.10 -19.17
CA SER A 324 -6.60 6.21 -19.20
C SER A 324 -6.97 5.77 -20.61
N VAL A 325 -7.18 4.48 -20.79
CA VAL A 325 -7.63 3.85 -22.06
C VAL A 325 -9.07 3.35 -21.96
N THR A 326 -9.58 3.24 -20.74
CA THR A 326 -10.98 2.93 -20.41
C THR A 326 -11.32 3.64 -19.10
N ASP A 327 -12.60 3.90 -18.85
CA ASP A 327 -13.10 4.37 -17.57
C ASP A 327 -14.38 3.62 -17.22
N LYS A 328 -14.33 2.80 -16.19
CA LYS A 328 -15.42 1.98 -15.69
C LYS A 328 -16.50 2.77 -14.94
N PHE A 329 -16.26 4.04 -14.63
CA PHE A 329 -17.24 4.93 -13.97
C PHE A 329 -18.05 5.74 -14.97
N LEU A 330 -17.69 5.70 -16.27
CA LEU A 330 -18.46 6.30 -17.36
C LEU A 330 -19.41 5.27 -17.99
N PRO A 331 -20.48 5.73 -18.66
CA PRO A 331 -21.25 4.87 -19.56
C PRO A 331 -20.35 4.19 -20.59
N MET A 332 -20.65 2.96 -21.00
CA MET A 332 -19.81 2.16 -21.88
C MET A 332 -19.47 2.86 -23.21
N ASN A 333 -20.45 3.55 -23.79
CA ASN A 333 -20.26 4.30 -25.05
C ASN A 333 -19.24 5.44 -24.88
N GLU A 334 -19.23 6.13 -23.75
CA GLU A 334 -18.27 7.20 -23.44
C GLU A 334 -16.88 6.65 -23.10
N SER A 335 -16.83 5.57 -22.32
CA SER A 335 -15.58 4.87 -22.00
C SER A 335 -14.88 4.38 -23.27
N ASN A 336 -15.61 3.85 -24.25
CA ASN A 336 -15.07 3.38 -25.52
C ASN A 336 -14.41 4.50 -26.36
N LEU A 337 -14.79 5.77 -26.16
CA LEU A 337 -14.13 6.92 -26.81
C LEU A 337 -12.70 7.14 -26.31
N LEU A 338 -12.39 6.67 -25.09
CA LEU A 338 -11.07 6.75 -24.50
C LEU A 338 -10.09 5.71 -25.06
N ASN A 339 -10.61 4.67 -25.76
CA ASN A 339 -9.80 3.58 -26.27
C ASN A 339 -8.65 4.08 -27.18
N LYS A 340 -7.46 3.56 -26.95
CA LYS A 340 -6.23 3.92 -27.67
C LYS A 340 -5.56 2.67 -28.26
N PRO A 341 -4.81 2.82 -29.36
CA PRO A 341 -4.04 1.73 -29.93
C PRO A 341 -2.96 1.25 -28.96
N CYS A 342 -2.43 0.05 -29.20
CA CYS A 342 -1.29 -0.49 -28.50
C CYS A 342 -0.05 0.41 -28.69
N VAL A 343 0.79 0.47 -27.65
CA VAL A 343 1.98 1.33 -27.61
C VAL A 343 3.26 0.52 -27.66
N LEU A 344 3.36 -0.57 -26.90
CA LEU A 344 4.57 -1.37 -26.79
C LEU A 344 4.36 -2.70 -27.53
N PHE A 345 5.27 -3.00 -28.49
CA PHE A 345 5.27 -4.21 -29.31
C PHE A 345 3.98 -4.47 -30.09
N ASN A 346 3.14 -3.44 -30.31
CA ASN A 346 1.80 -3.56 -30.89
C ASN A 346 0.92 -4.59 -30.12
N TYR A 347 1.18 -4.75 -28.83
CA TYR A 347 0.52 -5.73 -27.97
C TYR A 347 0.06 -5.15 -26.64
N PHE A 348 0.84 -4.29 -25.99
CA PHE A 348 0.54 -3.68 -24.70
C PHE A 348 0.07 -2.24 -24.86
N ASP A 349 -0.94 -1.85 -24.12
CA ASP A 349 -1.42 -0.47 -24.04
C ASP A 349 -0.77 0.31 -22.88
N TYR A 350 -1.23 1.55 -22.64
CA TYR A 350 -0.69 2.40 -21.57
C TYR A 350 -0.88 1.81 -20.19
N HIS A 351 -2.00 1.14 -19.96
CA HIS A 351 -2.32 0.52 -18.68
C HIS A 351 -1.45 -0.71 -18.41
N ASP A 352 -1.20 -1.52 -19.44
CA ASP A 352 -0.27 -2.65 -19.36
C ASP A 352 1.16 -2.21 -19.01
N ILE A 353 1.61 -1.11 -19.63
CA ILE A 353 2.95 -0.55 -19.34
C ILE A 353 3.02 -0.04 -17.89
N TRP A 354 1.92 0.54 -17.38
CA TRP A 354 1.84 0.91 -15.97
C TRP A 354 2.03 -0.30 -15.05
N HIS A 355 1.38 -1.45 -15.32
CA HIS A 355 1.58 -2.69 -14.54
C HIS A 355 3.05 -3.12 -14.52
N ILE A 356 3.71 -3.11 -15.68
CA ILE A 356 5.11 -3.53 -15.79
C ILE A 356 6.03 -2.60 -14.98
N LEU A 357 5.88 -1.29 -15.16
CA LEU A 357 6.73 -0.31 -14.49
C LEU A 357 6.49 -0.26 -12.98
N SER A 358 5.23 -0.31 -12.54
CA SER A 358 4.93 -0.32 -11.10
C SER A 358 5.40 -1.59 -10.40
N ALA A 359 5.34 -2.75 -11.08
CA ALA A 359 5.90 -3.99 -10.55
C ALA A 359 7.42 -3.89 -10.34
N ILE A 360 8.15 -3.26 -11.30
CA ILE A 360 9.59 -3.02 -11.18
C ILE A 360 9.87 -2.04 -10.02
N GLY A 361 9.15 -0.92 -9.95
CA GLY A 361 9.32 0.07 -8.88
C GLY A 361 9.05 -0.55 -7.50
N LEU A 362 7.94 -1.23 -7.30
CA LEU A 362 7.62 -1.89 -6.03
C LEU A 362 8.64 -2.98 -5.62
N PHE A 363 9.36 -3.57 -6.57
CA PHE A 363 10.44 -4.50 -6.29
C PHE A 363 11.73 -3.79 -5.85
N ILE A 364 12.04 -2.62 -6.41
CA ILE A 364 13.24 -1.84 -6.09
C ILE A 364 13.11 -1.12 -4.76
N PHE A 365 11.93 -0.56 -4.48
CA PHE A 365 11.61 0.18 -3.26
C PHE A 365 11.73 -0.70 -2.02
#